data_8958c3991bb84dbf6dc4ee1a61b81f05
#
_entry.id   8958c3991bb84dbf6dc4ee1a61b81f05
#
_cell.length_a   1.000
_cell.length_b   1.000
_cell.length_c   1.000
_cell.angle_alpha   90.00
_cell.angle_beta   90.00
_cell.angle_gamma   90.00
#
_symmetry.space_group_name_H-M   'P 1'
#
loop_
_entity.id
_entity.type
_entity.pdbx_description
1 polymer ?
#
loop_
_entity_poly.entity_id
_entity_poly.type
_entity_poly.pdbx_seq_one_letter_code
_entity_poly.pdbx_strand_id
1 'polypeptide(L)'
;MALMGATAVALTGCRSARVDKATADSEPNWSVSKDIDGSYLVLSDAQREMVGQNNDFAFNLFRKTMGMDSRVISPLSVTYLMSMLANGAGGDTQQQVLATLGWAGKGQNQPTLRNINEFSRMMMEKAGHMDRDVKVNIANYVAVNNRFKVNGEFQKTVERNYKAGVESLDFTSPKTLKRINGWCSNQTHGMIPSIIDQVDPQAVSYLMNAIYFNGTWADKFDKKQTKVEPFRGYTRDMKRVSMMHRHDDYYYADGEGYQAVRIPYGNGAYSMTVLLPAEGKAVSEIMAGMTGEKYEALLGNMAECDVDLKLPRFTTEVEQPLNDVIAELGAPLIFTPQADFRQFASGQFSVSKMLQKAKIEVSEEGTKASAVTAAIMCMSLMQPEAKRSVVFHADRPFAYIISERSTGSIFFMGQFTGE
;
A
#
# COMPACT_ATOMS: atom_id res chain seq x y z
N MET A 1 17.16 80.07 24.96
CA MET A 1 17.16 78.82 25.77
C MET A 1 16.09 77.93 25.17
N ALA A 2 16.48 76.95 24.35
CA ALA A 2 15.60 75.97 23.76
C ALA A 2 16.21 74.59 23.94
N LEU A 3 15.53 73.76 24.71
CA LEU A 3 15.93 72.34 24.90
C LEU A 3 15.37 71.51 23.73
N MET A 4 16.27 70.87 22.98
CA MET A 4 15.89 69.84 22.01
C MET A 4 15.79 68.51 22.77
N GLY A 5 14.63 67.89 22.70
CA GLY A 5 14.40 66.47 23.13
C GLY A 5 14.69 65.56 21.96
N ALA A 6 15.64 64.64 22.17
CA ALA A 6 15.94 63.55 21.21
C ALA A 6 15.07 62.34 21.51
N THR A 7 14.23 61.98 20.58
CA THR A 7 13.48 60.71 20.56
C THR A 7 14.36 59.57 20.03
N ALA A 8 14.68 58.60 20.85
CA ALA A 8 15.39 57.38 20.45
C ALA A 8 14.37 56.39 19.84
N VAL A 9 14.55 56.07 18.56
CA VAL A 9 13.85 55.00 17.90
C VAL A 9 14.54 53.67 18.22
N ALA A 10 13.89 52.79 18.94
CA ALA A 10 14.36 51.45 19.22
C ALA A 10 14.17 50.58 17.96
N LEU A 11 15.25 50.20 17.30
CA LEU A 11 15.28 49.17 16.28
C LEU A 11 15.20 47.81 16.95
N THR A 12 14.05 47.16 16.85
CA THR A 12 13.88 45.75 17.20
C THR A 12 14.55 44.89 16.14
N GLY A 13 15.74 44.40 16.46
CA GLY A 13 16.46 43.43 15.64
C GLY A 13 15.74 42.10 15.58
N CYS A 14 15.40 41.65 14.37
CA CYS A 14 15.02 40.28 14.09
C CYS A 14 16.17 39.35 14.52
N ARG A 15 15.94 38.58 15.59
CA ARG A 15 16.80 37.45 15.90
C ARG A 15 16.54 36.37 14.84
N SER A 16 17.49 36.18 13.94
CA SER A 16 17.56 34.98 13.12
C SER A 16 17.67 33.77 14.05
N ALA A 17 16.70 32.89 13.97
CA ALA A 17 16.80 31.58 14.61
C ALA A 17 18.05 30.88 14.07
N ARG A 18 18.99 30.61 14.94
CA ARG A 18 20.09 29.70 14.65
C ARG A 18 19.46 28.34 14.37
N VAL A 19 19.57 27.86 13.15
CA VAL A 19 19.43 26.46 12.84
C VAL A 19 20.62 25.77 13.47
N ASP A 20 20.39 25.13 14.61
CA ASP A 20 21.39 24.25 15.21
C ASP A 20 21.70 23.15 14.18
N LYS A 21 22.94 23.15 13.69
CA LYS A 21 23.48 22.02 12.94
C LYS A 21 23.38 20.80 13.85
N ALA A 22 22.47 19.88 13.52
CA ALA A 22 22.44 18.57 14.13
C ALA A 22 23.85 17.96 14.05
N THR A 23 24.38 17.60 15.19
CA THR A 23 25.67 16.89 15.28
C THR A 23 25.53 15.56 14.57
N ALA A 24 26.47 15.24 13.69
CA ALA A 24 26.47 14.12 12.76
C ALA A 24 26.53 12.70 13.41
N ASP A 25 26.31 12.57 14.72
CA ASP A 25 26.50 11.34 15.48
C ASP A 25 25.25 10.87 16.28
N SER A 26 24.07 11.47 16.09
CA SER A 26 22.86 10.96 16.75
C SER A 26 22.25 9.82 15.97
N GLU A 27 22.02 8.67 16.63
CA GLU A 27 21.26 7.56 16.04
C GLU A 27 19.89 8.05 15.53
N PRO A 28 19.39 7.53 14.38
CA PRO A 28 18.09 7.90 13.87
C PRO A 28 16.98 7.63 14.89
N ASN A 29 16.06 8.59 15.03
CA ASN A 29 14.90 8.39 15.89
C ASN A 29 13.87 7.50 15.20
N TRP A 30 13.69 6.28 15.68
CA TRP A 30 12.74 5.29 15.20
C TRP A 30 11.41 5.32 15.95
N SER A 31 11.25 6.18 16.95
CA SER A 31 9.99 6.26 17.70
C SER A 31 8.91 7.03 16.93
N VAL A 32 7.66 6.58 17.05
CA VAL A 32 6.49 7.32 16.55
C VAL A 32 6.18 8.45 17.51
N SER A 33 6.13 9.67 17.02
CA SER A 33 5.78 10.84 17.83
C SER A 33 4.28 11.13 17.81
N LYS A 34 3.50 10.41 18.56
CA LYS A 34 2.08 10.65 18.86
C LYS A 34 1.06 10.47 17.72
N ASP A 35 0.08 9.69 18.03
CA ASP A 35 -1.25 9.62 17.45
C ASP A 35 -2.05 10.85 17.93
N ILE A 36 -2.46 11.74 17.04
CA ILE A 36 -3.08 13.02 17.44
C ILE A 36 -4.56 12.87 17.74
N ASP A 37 -5.27 11.90 17.12
CA ASP A 37 -6.70 11.63 17.34
C ASP A 37 -7.13 10.20 16.96
N GLY A 38 -6.20 9.28 16.81
CA GLY A 38 -6.46 7.91 16.34
C GLY A 38 -6.54 7.75 14.82
N SER A 39 -6.62 8.86 14.09
CA SER A 39 -6.75 8.87 12.61
C SER A 39 -5.52 9.39 11.88
N TYR A 40 -4.49 9.81 12.61
CA TYR A 40 -3.29 10.41 12.05
C TYR A 40 -2.02 9.93 12.74
N LEU A 41 -1.05 9.43 11.95
CA LEU A 41 0.26 9.02 12.43
C LEU A 41 1.33 10.05 12.05
N VAL A 42 2.13 10.45 13.05
CA VAL A 42 3.30 11.29 12.82
C VAL A 42 4.53 10.40 12.83
N LEU A 43 5.15 10.21 11.68
CA LEU A 43 6.36 9.41 11.52
C LEU A 43 7.61 10.26 11.84
N SER A 44 8.63 9.61 12.40
CA SER A 44 9.98 10.16 12.43
C SER A 44 10.58 10.25 11.02
N ASP A 45 11.67 11.02 10.85
CA ASP A 45 12.34 11.14 9.55
C ASP A 45 12.82 9.78 9.04
N ALA A 46 13.39 8.95 9.92
CA ALA A 46 13.79 7.59 9.58
C ALA A 46 12.63 6.69 9.13
N GLN A 47 11.47 6.82 9.75
CA GLN A 47 10.27 6.08 9.34
C GLN A 47 9.70 6.62 8.02
N ARG A 48 9.75 7.92 7.76
CA ARG A 48 9.38 8.50 6.45
C ARG A 48 10.29 7.99 5.34
N GLU A 49 11.60 7.98 5.57
CA GLU A 49 12.57 7.41 4.63
C GLU A 49 12.26 5.94 4.34
N MET A 50 12.00 5.15 5.39
CA MET A 50 11.61 3.74 5.27
C MET A 50 10.33 3.55 4.46
N VAL A 51 9.31 4.41 4.63
CA VAL A 51 8.09 4.40 3.81
C VAL A 51 8.39 4.78 2.37
N GLY A 52 9.21 5.81 2.12
CA GLY A 52 9.62 6.21 0.77
C GLY A 52 10.29 5.06 0.00
N GLN A 53 11.26 4.39 0.64
CA GLN A 53 11.93 3.21 0.08
C GLN A 53 10.95 2.06 -0.17
N ASN A 54 9.98 1.84 0.72
CA ASN A 54 8.95 0.84 0.53
C ASN A 54 7.97 1.19 -0.60
N ASN A 55 7.67 2.46 -0.81
CA ASN A 55 6.88 2.90 -1.95
C ASN A 55 7.64 2.70 -3.28
N ASP A 56 8.97 2.87 -3.31
CA ASP A 56 9.79 2.50 -4.48
C ASP A 56 9.73 1.00 -4.77
N PHE A 57 9.82 0.17 -3.73
CA PHE A 57 9.56 -1.27 -3.86
C PHE A 57 8.16 -1.55 -4.40
N ALA A 58 7.13 -0.81 -3.93
CA ALA A 58 5.76 -0.96 -4.41
C ALA A 58 5.64 -0.72 -5.93
N PHE A 59 6.25 0.34 -6.45
CA PHE A 59 6.26 0.61 -7.89
C PHE A 59 7.06 -0.42 -8.68
N ASN A 60 8.21 -0.87 -8.15
CA ASN A 60 9.01 -1.93 -8.76
C ASN A 60 8.23 -3.25 -8.85
N LEU A 61 7.58 -3.64 -7.76
CA LEU A 61 6.75 -4.83 -7.68
C LEU A 61 5.58 -4.75 -8.67
N PHE A 62 4.87 -3.62 -8.70
CA PHE A 62 3.74 -3.43 -9.60
C PHE A 62 4.16 -3.53 -11.07
N ARG A 63 5.28 -2.90 -11.46
CA ARG A 63 5.84 -3.01 -12.82
C ARG A 63 6.11 -4.46 -13.24
N LYS A 64 6.59 -5.30 -12.31
CA LYS A 64 6.86 -6.72 -12.58
C LYS A 64 5.61 -7.59 -12.64
N THR A 65 4.50 -7.14 -12.04
CA THR A 65 3.24 -7.89 -12.00
C THR A 65 2.20 -7.39 -13.00
N MET A 66 2.44 -6.26 -13.65
CA MET A 66 1.55 -5.71 -14.68
C MET A 66 1.44 -6.64 -15.89
N GLY A 67 0.31 -6.56 -16.58
CA GLY A 67 0.02 -7.27 -17.84
C GLY A 67 -0.99 -6.49 -18.66
N MET A 68 -1.68 -7.17 -19.56
CA MET A 68 -2.75 -6.59 -20.38
C MET A 68 -4.12 -6.65 -19.68
N ASP A 69 -4.24 -7.44 -18.61
CA ASP A 69 -5.50 -7.67 -17.90
C ASP A 69 -5.60 -6.75 -16.67
N SER A 70 -6.82 -6.67 -16.12
CA SER A 70 -7.04 -6.03 -14.82
C SER A 70 -6.25 -6.73 -13.73
N ARG A 71 -5.57 -5.95 -12.89
CA ARG A 71 -4.68 -6.45 -11.85
C ARG A 71 -4.85 -5.69 -10.54
N VAL A 72 -4.61 -6.38 -9.44
CA VAL A 72 -4.50 -5.79 -8.11
C VAL A 72 -3.41 -6.50 -7.32
N ILE A 73 -2.60 -5.74 -6.62
CA ILE A 73 -1.58 -6.23 -5.69
C ILE A 73 -1.54 -5.33 -4.46
N SER A 74 -1.14 -5.88 -3.32
CA SER A 74 -0.82 -5.11 -2.13
C SER A 74 0.68 -5.16 -1.87
N PRO A 75 1.43 -4.13 -2.24
CA PRO A 75 2.86 -4.08 -1.99
C PRO A 75 3.21 -4.14 -0.50
N LEU A 76 2.46 -3.43 0.35
CA LEU A 76 2.69 -3.44 1.80
C LEU A 76 2.58 -4.84 2.39
N SER A 77 1.64 -5.65 1.92
CA SER A 77 1.50 -7.04 2.37
C SER A 77 2.67 -7.92 1.92
N VAL A 78 3.19 -7.70 0.71
CA VAL A 78 4.41 -8.40 0.24
C VAL A 78 5.62 -7.97 1.08
N THR A 79 5.69 -6.69 1.44
CA THR A 79 6.70 -6.18 2.37
C THR A 79 6.66 -6.92 3.71
N TYR A 80 5.47 -7.19 4.25
CA TYR A 80 5.35 -7.97 5.50
C TYR A 80 5.83 -9.42 5.33
N LEU A 81 5.50 -10.08 4.22
CA LEU A 81 6.03 -11.43 3.93
C LEU A 81 7.57 -11.43 3.87
N MET A 82 8.15 -10.46 3.15
CA MET A 82 9.61 -10.32 3.05
C MET A 82 10.24 -9.99 4.40
N SER A 83 9.63 -9.10 5.18
CA SER A 83 10.11 -8.75 6.53
C SER A 83 10.05 -9.94 7.50
N MET A 84 9.03 -10.80 7.40
CA MET A 84 9.00 -12.05 8.16
C MET A 84 10.16 -12.96 7.76
N LEU A 85 10.44 -13.13 6.46
CA LEU A 85 11.59 -13.90 5.98
C LEU A 85 12.91 -13.35 6.50
N ALA A 86 13.08 -12.02 6.51
CA ALA A 86 14.28 -11.39 7.04
C ALA A 86 14.57 -11.77 8.51
N ASN A 87 13.52 -11.99 9.32
CA ASN A 87 13.67 -12.45 10.71
C ASN A 87 14.15 -13.89 10.84
N GLY A 88 13.92 -14.73 9.83
CA GLY A 88 14.37 -16.12 9.79
C GLY A 88 15.67 -16.33 9.01
N ALA A 89 16.07 -15.33 8.24
CA ALA A 89 17.23 -15.37 7.35
C ALA A 89 18.51 -14.91 8.03
N GLY A 90 19.66 -15.39 7.51
CA GLY A 90 20.99 -14.93 7.90
C GLY A 90 21.85 -14.60 6.69
N GLY A 91 23.00 -13.95 6.93
CA GLY A 91 24.02 -13.66 5.92
C GLY A 91 23.46 -13.02 4.64
N ASP A 92 23.91 -13.50 3.49
CA ASP A 92 23.52 -12.97 2.17
C ASP A 92 22.02 -13.12 1.90
N THR A 93 21.37 -14.15 2.44
CA THR A 93 19.92 -14.32 2.28
C THR A 93 19.14 -13.19 2.92
N GLN A 94 19.48 -12.82 4.15
CA GLN A 94 18.88 -11.67 4.84
C GLN A 94 19.18 -10.36 4.12
N GLN A 95 20.43 -10.20 3.68
CA GLN A 95 20.87 -8.99 2.98
C GLN A 95 20.09 -8.79 1.65
N GLN A 96 19.89 -9.86 0.86
CA GLN A 96 19.08 -9.79 -0.37
C GLN A 96 17.64 -9.39 -0.08
N VAL A 97 17.02 -9.98 0.95
CA VAL A 97 15.65 -9.63 1.35
C VAL A 97 15.54 -8.14 1.71
N LEU A 98 16.44 -7.65 2.56
CA LEU A 98 16.43 -6.25 2.97
C LEU A 98 16.78 -5.29 1.82
N ALA A 99 17.70 -5.68 0.93
CA ALA A 99 18.06 -4.89 -0.24
C ALA A 99 16.87 -4.75 -1.22
N THR A 100 16.12 -5.84 -1.42
CA THR A 100 14.91 -5.83 -2.27
C THR A 100 13.86 -4.86 -1.76
N LEU A 101 13.75 -4.71 -0.43
CA LEU A 101 12.85 -3.73 0.21
C LEU A 101 13.41 -2.30 0.27
N GLY A 102 14.65 -2.08 -0.21
CA GLY A 102 15.35 -0.81 -0.11
C GLY A 102 15.97 -0.55 1.27
N TRP A 103 15.97 -1.53 2.17
CA TRP A 103 16.39 -1.40 3.57
C TRP A 103 17.77 -1.97 3.87
N ALA A 104 18.55 -2.33 2.88
CA ALA A 104 19.96 -2.70 3.01
C ALA A 104 20.85 -1.65 2.37
N GLY A 105 21.86 -1.20 3.09
CA GLY A 105 22.83 -0.23 2.59
C GLY A 105 23.99 -0.03 3.56
N LYS A 106 24.92 0.85 3.20
CA LYS A 106 26.02 1.27 4.07
C LYS A 106 25.69 2.69 4.58
N GLY A 107 25.05 2.81 5.74
CA GLY A 107 24.77 4.11 6.33
C GLY A 107 24.20 4.02 7.74
N GLN A 108 24.27 5.09 8.50
CA GLN A 108 23.74 5.15 9.87
C GLN A 108 22.20 5.09 9.94
N ASN A 109 21.52 5.32 8.81
CA ASN A 109 20.05 5.38 8.74
C ASN A 109 19.38 4.06 8.36
N GLN A 110 20.10 2.93 8.35
CA GLN A 110 19.51 1.65 8.00
C GLN A 110 18.66 1.09 9.14
N PRO A 111 17.41 0.65 8.87
CA PRO A 111 16.59 0.06 9.92
C PRO A 111 17.16 -1.30 10.34
N THR A 112 17.24 -1.52 11.64
CA THR A 112 17.49 -2.86 12.19
C THR A 112 16.24 -3.72 12.03
N LEU A 113 16.36 -5.06 12.12
CA LEU A 113 15.17 -5.94 12.16
C LEU A 113 14.19 -5.54 13.27
N ARG A 114 14.69 -5.04 14.39
CA ARG A 114 13.86 -4.55 15.48
C ARG A 114 13.02 -3.34 15.03
N ASN A 115 13.63 -2.36 14.37
CA ASN A 115 12.92 -1.18 13.86
C ASN A 115 11.85 -1.58 12.83
N ILE A 116 12.20 -2.50 11.90
CA ILE A 116 11.28 -3.03 10.88
C ILE A 116 10.08 -3.73 11.56
N ASN A 117 10.34 -4.58 12.57
CA ASN A 117 9.30 -5.30 13.29
C ASN A 117 8.37 -4.35 14.07
N GLU A 118 8.93 -3.38 14.78
CA GLU A 118 8.16 -2.40 15.55
C GLU A 118 7.31 -1.52 14.63
N PHE A 119 7.88 -1.05 13.52
CA PHE A 119 7.15 -0.28 12.52
C PHE A 119 6.04 -1.08 11.85
N SER A 120 6.32 -2.32 11.41
CA SER A 120 5.33 -3.22 10.81
C SER A 120 4.17 -3.51 11.76
N ARG A 121 4.48 -3.80 13.03
CA ARG A 121 3.47 -4.02 14.07
C ARG A 121 2.59 -2.79 14.25
N MET A 122 3.19 -1.61 14.39
CA MET A 122 2.45 -0.35 14.53
C MET A 122 1.51 -0.13 13.32
N MET A 123 2.02 -0.28 12.10
CA MET A 123 1.21 -0.10 10.88
C MET A 123 0.05 -1.09 10.83
N MET A 124 0.26 -2.37 11.16
CA MET A 124 -0.79 -3.39 11.18
C MET A 124 -1.84 -3.16 12.29
N GLU A 125 -1.41 -2.64 13.44
CA GLU A 125 -2.33 -2.32 14.54
C GLU A 125 -3.20 -1.11 14.19
N LYS A 126 -2.60 -0.08 13.58
CA LYS A 126 -3.27 1.19 13.27
C LYS A 126 -4.12 1.15 12.01
N ALA A 127 -3.69 0.44 10.97
CA ALA A 127 -4.39 0.42 9.68
C ALA A 127 -5.89 0.09 9.76
N GLY A 128 -6.30 -0.74 10.71
CA GLY A 128 -7.71 -1.10 10.92
C GLY A 128 -8.51 -0.11 11.78
N HIS A 129 -7.87 0.95 12.32
CA HIS A 129 -8.48 1.86 13.31
C HIS A 129 -8.46 3.33 12.90
N MET A 130 -7.76 3.70 11.82
CA MET A 130 -7.65 5.10 11.36
C MET A 130 -8.95 5.65 10.81
N ASP A 131 -9.84 4.78 10.35
CA ASP A 131 -11.15 5.15 9.82
C ASP A 131 -12.19 4.08 10.18
N ARG A 132 -13.38 4.51 10.64
CA ARG A 132 -14.48 3.60 11.00
C ARG A 132 -15.15 2.98 9.76
N ASP A 133 -15.12 3.71 8.66
CA ASP A 133 -15.75 3.35 7.40
C ASP A 133 -14.79 2.62 6.45
N VAL A 134 -13.54 2.38 6.91
CA VAL A 134 -12.52 1.63 6.19
C VAL A 134 -12.05 0.44 7.01
N LYS A 135 -12.12 -0.74 6.42
CA LYS A 135 -11.58 -1.99 6.98
C LYS A 135 -10.47 -2.50 6.10
N VAL A 136 -9.27 -2.50 6.63
CA VAL A 136 -8.11 -3.14 6.01
C VAL A 136 -7.80 -4.39 6.78
N ASN A 137 -7.83 -5.54 6.12
CA ASN A 137 -7.43 -6.80 6.72
C ASN A 137 -6.27 -7.41 5.94
N ILE A 138 -5.14 -7.53 6.61
CA ILE A 138 -3.90 -8.11 6.09
C ILE A 138 -3.64 -9.38 6.88
N ALA A 139 -3.68 -10.52 6.22
CA ALA A 139 -3.48 -11.82 6.83
C ALA A 139 -2.22 -12.49 6.26
N ASN A 140 -1.30 -12.82 7.13
CA ASN A 140 -0.04 -13.48 6.79
C ASN A 140 -0.06 -14.92 7.29
N TYR A 141 0.40 -15.85 6.47
CA TYR A 141 0.43 -17.27 6.82
C TYR A 141 1.69 -17.96 6.32
N VAL A 142 2.25 -18.76 7.20
CA VAL A 142 3.41 -19.57 6.94
C VAL A 142 3.04 -21.03 7.22
N ALA A 143 2.88 -21.81 6.15
CA ALA A 143 2.73 -23.26 6.26
C ALA A 143 4.10 -23.91 6.05
N VAL A 144 4.52 -24.71 6.99
CA VAL A 144 5.80 -25.43 6.96
C VAL A 144 5.52 -26.94 6.95
N ASN A 145 6.16 -27.66 6.05
CA ASN A 145 6.09 -29.11 6.03
C ASN A 145 6.60 -29.68 7.36
N ASN A 146 5.85 -30.55 8.00
CA ASN A 146 6.13 -31.08 9.34
C ASN A 146 7.43 -31.88 9.44
N ARG A 147 8.11 -32.12 8.31
CA ARG A 147 9.49 -32.67 8.29
C ARG A 147 10.53 -31.68 8.83
N PHE A 148 10.18 -30.38 8.91
CA PHE A 148 11.04 -29.30 9.39
C PHE A 148 10.52 -28.77 10.71
N LYS A 149 11.41 -28.54 11.66
CA LYS A 149 11.06 -28.00 12.96
C LYS A 149 11.24 -26.48 12.92
N VAL A 150 10.14 -25.73 13.03
CA VAL A 150 10.15 -24.27 13.10
C VAL A 150 10.83 -23.82 14.40
N ASN A 151 11.64 -22.75 14.30
CA ASN A 151 12.26 -22.12 15.46
C ASN A 151 11.19 -21.34 16.25
N GLY A 152 11.10 -21.62 17.55
CA GLY A 152 10.08 -20.98 18.41
C GLY A 152 10.26 -19.48 18.58
N GLU A 153 11.49 -18.94 18.55
CA GLU A 153 11.71 -17.49 18.62
C GLU A 153 11.31 -16.79 17.33
N PHE A 154 11.58 -17.40 16.17
CA PHE A 154 11.09 -16.92 14.89
C PHE A 154 9.55 -16.88 14.89
N GLN A 155 8.91 -18.00 15.28
CA GLN A 155 7.45 -18.08 15.32
C GLN A 155 6.84 -16.96 16.19
N LYS A 156 7.31 -16.82 17.45
CA LYS A 156 6.86 -15.76 18.36
C LYS A 156 7.05 -14.36 17.77
N THR A 157 8.17 -14.13 17.08
CA THR A 157 8.49 -12.84 16.47
C THR A 157 7.51 -12.48 15.36
N VAL A 158 7.21 -13.43 14.46
CA VAL A 158 6.31 -13.13 13.34
C VAL A 158 4.84 -13.11 13.76
N GLU A 159 4.43 -13.95 14.72
CA GLU A 159 3.09 -13.89 15.31
C GLU A 159 2.84 -12.53 15.99
N ARG A 160 3.82 -12.05 16.76
CA ARG A 160 3.71 -10.79 17.51
C ARG A 160 3.69 -9.55 16.60
N ASN A 161 4.59 -9.49 15.62
CA ASN A 161 4.82 -8.26 14.85
C ASN A 161 4.05 -8.21 13.54
N TYR A 162 3.63 -9.36 12.99
CA TYR A 162 2.96 -9.46 11.69
C TYR A 162 1.61 -10.17 11.77
N LYS A 163 1.12 -10.51 12.98
CA LYS A 163 -0.11 -11.29 13.21
C LYS A 163 -0.15 -12.55 12.34
N ALA A 164 1.01 -13.14 12.05
CA ALA A 164 1.14 -14.26 11.15
C ALA A 164 0.63 -15.55 11.79
N GLY A 165 -0.13 -16.34 11.04
CA GLY A 165 -0.35 -17.75 11.38
C GLY A 165 0.88 -18.58 10.97
N VAL A 166 1.48 -19.34 11.88
CA VAL A 166 2.60 -20.26 11.57
C VAL A 166 2.18 -21.67 11.94
N GLU A 167 2.08 -22.54 10.95
CA GLU A 167 1.63 -23.92 11.18
C GLU A 167 2.57 -24.96 10.54
N SER A 168 2.90 -25.99 11.32
CA SER A 168 3.58 -27.18 10.82
C SER A 168 2.53 -28.20 10.39
N LEU A 169 2.51 -28.52 9.09
CA LEU A 169 1.46 -29.31 8.45
C LEU A 169 2.02 -30.52 7.70
N ASP A 170 1.27 -31.60 7.68
CA ASP A 170 1.57 -32.76 6.83
C ASP A 170 1.15 -32.47 5.39
N PHE A 171 2.11 -32.15 4.52
CA PHE A 171 1.84 -31.81 3.13
C PHE A 171 1.41 -33.01 2.27
N THR A 172 1.50 -34.23 2.80
CA THR A 172 0.94 -35.43 2.14
C THR A 172 -0.54 -35.62 2.44
N SER A 173 -1.07 -34.94 3.47
CA SER A 173 -2.44 -35.08 3.92
C SER A 173 -3.41 -34.23 3.07
N PRO A 174 -4.49 -34.81 2.55
CA PRO A 174 -5.53 -34.03 1.84
C PRO A 174 -6.24 -33.00 2.72
N LYS A 175 -6.11 -33.10 4.06
CA LYS A 175 -6.67 -32.13 5.01
C LYS A 175 -5.91 -30.82 5.00
N THR A 176 -4.65 -30.81 4.57
CA THR A 176 -3.76 -29.62 4.57
C THR A 176 -4.30 -28.56 3.61
N LEU A 177 -4.73 -28.94 2.41
CA LEU A 177 -5.37 -27.99 1.48
C LEU A 177 -6.59 -27.30 2.11
N LYS A 178 -7.48 -28.09 2.74
CA LYS A 178 -8.67 -27.56 3.41
C LYS A 178 -8.30 -26.65 4.58
N ARG A 179 -7.24 -26.97 5.34
CA ARG A 179 -6.74 -26.15 6.45
C ARG A 179 -6.28 -24.79 5.97
N ILE A 180 -5.41 -24.76 4.95
CA ILE A 180 -4.86 -23.53 4.36
C ILE A 180 -5.97 -22.64 3.78
N ASN A 181 -6.86 -23.21 2.95
CA ASN A 181 -7.95 -22.45 2.35
C ASN A 181 -8.97 -21.98 3.39
N GLY A 182 -9.24 -22.81 4.42
CA GLY A 182 -10.10 -22.42 5.53
C GLY A 182 -9.54 -21.25 6.33
N TRP A 183 -8.21 -21.21 6.55
CA TRP A 183 -7.56 -20.04 7.13
C TRP A 183 -7.78 -18.78 6.27
N CYS A 184 -7.53 -18.85 4.97
CA CYS A 184 -7.70 -17.73 4.06
C CYS A 184 -9.14 -17.18 4.08
N SER A 185 -10.14 -18.07 3.96
CA SER A 185 -11.56 -17.72 4.01
C SER A 185 -11.93 -17.03 5.32
N ASN A 186 -11.46 -17.56 6.46
CA ASN A 186 -11.73 -16.98 7.77
C ASN A 186 -11.11 -15.59 7.93
N GLN A 187 -9.86 -15.41 7.52
CA GLN A 187 -9.14 -14.13 7.63
C GLN A 187 -9.70 -13.06 6.71
N THR A 188 -10.30 -13.45 5.60
CA THR A 188 -10.91 -12.51 4.64
C THR A 188 -12.44 -12.43 4.74
N HIS A 189 -13.03 -12.94 5.83
CA HIS A 189 -14.47 -12.97 6.04
C HIS A 189 -15.25 -13.57 4.85
N GLY A 190 -14.69 -14.60 4.24
CA GLY A 190 -15.25 -15.28 3.06
C GLY A 190 -15.07 -14.58 1.73
N MET A 191 -14.40 -13.40 1.72
CA MET A 191 -14.14 -12.64 0.48
C MET A 191 -13.19 -13.38 -0.46
N ILE A 192 -12.22 -14.13 0.10
CA ILE A 192 -11.28 -14.97 -0.62
C ILE A 192 -11.43 -16.39 -0.07
N PRO A 193 -12.24 -17.23 -0.70
CA PRO A 193 -12.59 -18.56 -0.16
C PRO A 193 -11.44 -19.58 -0.25
N SER A 194 -10.48 -19.37 -1.15
CA SER A 194 -9.32 -20.24 -1.34
C SER A 194 -8.10 -19.42 -1.76
N ILE A 195 -6.90 -19.87 -1.37
CA ILE A 195 -5.63 -19.24 -1.74
C ILE A 195 -4.72 -20.16 -2.57
N ILE A 196 -4.92 -21.47 -2.50
CA ILE A 196 -4.23 -22.48 -3.32
C ILE A 196 -5.22 -23.56 -3.77
N ASP A 197 -4.92 -24.19 -4.91
CA ASP A 197 -5.72 -25.28 -5.45
C ASP A 197 -5.19 -26.67 -5.07
N GLN A 198 -3.88 -26.77 -4.78
CA GLN A 198 -3.22 -28.00 -4.42
C GLN A 198 -2.03 -27.77 -3.50
N VAL A 199 -1.64 -28.79 -2.75
CA VAL A 199 -0.44 -28.82 -1.91
C VAL A 199 0.55 -29.80 -2.55
N ASP A 200 1.78 -29.34 -2.80
CA ASP A 200 2.87 -30.21 -3.23
C ASP A 200 3.47 -30.91 -2.00
N PRO A 201 3.41 -32.28 -1.95
CA PRO A 201 3.97 -33.04 -0.84
C PRO A 201 5.50 -32.85 -0.65
N GLN A 202 6.21 -32.44 -1.71
CA GLN A 202 7.65 -32.23 -1.67
C GLN A 202 8.02 -30.79 -1.25
N ALA A 203 7.08 -29.87 -1.25
CA ALA A 203 7.34 -28.50 -0.83
C ALA A 203 7.84 -28.44 0.61
N VAL A 204 8.71 -27.48 0.88
CA VAL A 204 9.28 -27.19 2.21
C VAL A 204 8.36 -26.23 2.97
N SER A 205 7.96 -25.15 2.31
CA SER A 205 7.11 -24.13 2.93
C SER A 205 6.30 -23.34 1.90
N TYR A 206 5.17 -22.84 2.36
CA TYR A 206 4.35 -21.85 1.65
C TYR A 206 4.25 -20.58 2.49
N LEU A 207 4.60 -19.45 1.90
CA LEU A 207 4.36 -18.11 2.45
C LEU A 207 3.21 -17.48 1.67
N MET A 208 2.15 -17.16 2.38
CA MET A 208 0.90 -16.72 1.78
C MET A 208 0.40 -15.46 2.45
N ASN A 209 -0.09 -14.56 1.63
CA ASN A 209 -0.78 -13.38 2.10
C ASN A 209 -2.15 -13.30 1.44
N ALA A 210 -3.16 -13.05 2.25
CA ALA A 210 -4.50 -12.72 1.80
C ALA A 210 -4.86 -11.33 2.30
N ILE A 211 -5.24 -10.47 1.38
CA ILE A 211 -5.57 -9.09 1.72
C ILE A 211 -6.90 -8.67 1.12
N TYR A 212 -7.62 -7.91 1.90
CA TYR A 212 -8.90 -7.37 1.56
C TYR A 212 -9.03 -5.94 2.07
N PHE A 213 -9.54 -5.07 1.22
CA PHE A 213 -9.86 -3.69 1.54
C PHE A 213 -11.36 -3.44 1.37
N ASN A 214 -11.96 -2.80 2.38
CA ASN A 214 -13.35 -2.38 2.35
C ASN A 214 -13.44 -0.96 2.88
N GLY A 215 -13.65 0.01 2.00
CA GLY A 215 -13.79 1.42 2.34
C GLY A 215 -15.02 2.03 1.68
N THR A 216 -15.84 2.72 2.46
CA THR A 216 -16.93 3.55 1.96
C THR A 216 -16.35 4.85 1.42
N TRP A 217 -16.78 5.32 0.24
CA TRP A 217 -16.39 6.65 -0.22
C TRP A 217 -16.80 7.72 0.81
N ALA A 218 -16.01 8.75 0.98
CA ALA A 218 -16.39 9.91 1.78
C ALA A 218 -17.69 10.50 1.23
N ASP A 219 -17.77 10.58 -0.09
CA ASP A 219 -18.93 11.00 -0.85
C ASP A 219 -19.31 9.95 -1.87
N LYS A 220 -20.46 9.28 -1.67
CA LYS A 220 -20.93 8.16 -2.49
C LYS A 220 -21.40 8.59 -3.86
N PHE A 221 -21.25 7.73 -4.85
CA PHE A 221 -21.91 7.91 -6.13
C PHE A 221 -23.42 7.59 -6.03
N ASP A 222 -24.26 8.36 -6.74
CA ASP A 222 -25.66 8.05 -6.86
C ASP A 222 -25.86 6.90 -7.87
N LYS A 223 -26.42 5.78 -7.40
CA LYS A 223 -26.72 4.59 -8.25
C LYS A 223 -27.59 4.94 -9.47
N LYS A 224 -28.41 6.00 -9.38
CA LYS A 224 -29.27 6.44 -10.49
C LYS A 224 -28.45 7.12 -11.61
N GLN A 225 -27.25 7.61 -11.29
CA GLN A 225 -26.33 8.21 -12.25
C GLN A 225 -25.38 7.18 -12.90
N THR A 226 -25.35 5.95 -12.39
CA THR A 226 -24.57 4.87 -13.00
C THR A 226 -25.25 4.40 -14.29
N LYS A 227 -24.51 4.45 -15.40
CA LYS A 227 -24.99 4.05 -16.72
C LYS A 227 -24.02 3.07 -17.36
N VAL A 228 -24.55 2.23 -18.26
CA VAL A 228 -23.72 1.33 -19.06
C VAL A 228 -23.12 2.12 -20.22
N GLU A 229 -21.82 2.41 -20.15
CA GLU A 229 -21.09 3.20 -21.14
C GLU A 229 -19.99 2.38 -21.83
N PRO A 230 -19.52 2.80 -23.02
CA PRO A 230 -18.38 2.18 -23.68
C PRO A 230 -17.09 2.43 -22.91
N PHE A 231 -16.20 1.42 -22.89
CA PHE A 231 -14.87 1.48 -22.32
C PHE A 231 -13.87 0.95 -23.36
N ARG A 232 -12.86 1.71 -23.69
CA ARG A 232 -11.83 1.38 -24.69
C ARG A 232 -10.70 0.58 -24.06
N GLY A 233 -10.71 -0.76 -24.18
CA GLY A 233 -9.63 -1.64 -23.73
C GLY A 233 -8.35 -1.51 -24.55
N TYR A 234 -7.31 -2.25 -24.17
CA TYR A 234 -6.02 -2.27 -24.91
C TYR A 234 -6.12 -2.88 -26.31
N THR A 235 -7.02 -3.83 -26.49
CA THR A 235 -7.17 -4.59 -27.76
C THR A 235 -8.07 -3.90 -28.78
N ARG A 236 -8.38 -2.62 -28.61
CA ARG A 236 -9.35 -1.83 -29.39
C ARG A 236 -10.81 -2.34 -29.30
N ASP A 237 -11.07 -3.37 -28.54
CA ASP A 237 -12.42 -3.84 -28.28
C ASP A 237 -13.14 -2.83 -27.37
N MET A 238 -14.33 -2.43 -27.83
CA MET A 238 -15.21 -1.59 -27.02
C MET A 238 -15.97 -2.47 -26.04
N LYS A 239 -15.55 -2.44 -24.78
CA LYS A 239 -16.27 -3.12 -23.69
C LYS A 239 -17.39 -2.23 -23.17
N ARG A 240 -18.33 -2.79 -22.47
CA ARG A 240 -19.40 -2.05 -21.80
C ARG A 240 -19.24 -2.21 -20.30
N VAL A 241 -19.08 -1.10 -19.62
CA VAL A 241 -18.90 -1.07 -18.16
C VAL A 241 -20.04 -0.29 -17.49
N SER A 242 -20.32 -0.60 -16.24
CA SER A 242 -21.21 0.23 -15.41
C SER A 242 -20.41 1.44 -14.95
N MET A 243 -20.61 2.57 -15.62
CA MET A 243 -19.88 3.81 -15.37
C MET A 243 -20.62 4.61 -14.31
N MET A 244 -20.04 4.76 -13.14
CA MET A 244 -20.51 5.65 -12.06
C MET A 244 -20.18 7.10 -12.43
N HIS A 245 -21.02 8.03 -12.07
CA HIS A 245 -20.87 9.43 -12.39
C HIS A 245 -21.16 10.31 -11.17
N ARG A 246 -20.30 11.31 -10.94
CA ARG A 246 -20.46 12.32 -9.90
C ARG A 246 -19.75 13.59 -10.31
N HIS A 247 -20.37 14.74 -10.07
CA HIS A 247 -19.77 16.05 -10.24
C HIS A 247 -19.59 16.66 -8.85
N ASP A 248 -18.33 16.89 -8.45
CA ASP A 248 -18.01 17.41 -7.13
C ASP A 248 -16.57 17.92 -7.06
N ASP A 249 -16.19 18.46 -5.91
CA ASP A 249 -14.83 18.90 -5.62
C ASP A 249 -13.91 17.72 -5.30
N TYR A 250 -12.82 17.60 -6.05
CA TYR A 250 -11.77 16.60 -5.82
C TYR A 250 -10.38 17.20 -5.94
N TYR A 251 -9.42 16.60 -5.26
CA TYR A 251 -8.02 16.89 -5.51
C TYR A 251 -7.58 16.29 -6.85
N TYR A 252 -7.06 17.16 -7.72
CA TYR A 252 -6.69 16.83 -9.10
C TYR A 252 -5.31 17.40 -9.44
N ALA A 253 -4.57 16.70 -10.30
CA ALA A 253 -3.36 17.20 -10.95
C ALA A 253 -3.22 16.67 -12.39
N ASP A 254 -2.61 17.46 -13.26
CA ASP A 254 -2.09 16.97 -14.53
C ASP A 254 -0.66 16.45 -14.31
N GLY A 255 -0.40 15.24 -14.76
CA GLY A 255 0.94 14.66 -14.84
C GLY A 255 1.46 14.68 -16.28
N GLU A 256 2.71 14.20 -16.47
CA GLU A 256 3.30 14.08 -17.80
C GLU A 256 2.63 12.95 -18.60
N GLY A 257 1.61 13.33 -19.38
CA GLY A 257 0.85 12.40 -20.21
C GLY A 257 -0.17 11.56 -19.48
N TYR A 258 -0.67 12.04 -18.34
CA TYR A 258 -1.81 11.48 -17.63
C TYR A 258 -2.52 12.54 -16.78
N GLN A 259 -3.75 12.25 -16.39
CA GLN A 259 -4.50 12.97 -15.38
C GLN A 259 -4.54 12.16 -14.09
N ALA A 260 -4.59 12.82 -12.94
CA ALA A 260 -4.71 12.17 -11.63
C ALA A 260 -5.83 12.80 -10.81
N VAL A 261 -6.70 11.99 -10.23
CA VAL A 261 -7.73 12.40 -9.29
C VAL A 261 -7.61 11.58 -8.01
N ARG A 262 -7.80 12.22 -6.86
CA ARG A 262 -7.79 11.58 -5.54
C ARG A 262 -9.19 11.55 -4.96
N ILE A 263 -9.72 10.35 -4.72
CA ILE A 263 -11.07 10.08 -4.22
C ILE A 263 -10.94 9.58 -2.78
N PRO A 264 -11.39 10.33 -1.77
CA PRO A 264 -11.25 9.95 -0.37
C PRO A 264 -12.26 8.86 0.04
N TYR A 265 -11.85 8.00 0.98
CA TYR A 265 -12.72 7.10 1.72
C TYR A 265 -13.04 7.71 3.10
N GLY A 266 -14.23 7.42 3.63
CA GLY A 266 -14.67 7.74 4.98
C GLY A 266 -14.27 9.14 5.47
N ASN A 267 -13.39 9.18 6.47
CA ASN A 267 -12.85 10.41 7.04
C ASN A 267 -11.65 11.00 6.27
N GLY A 268 -11.25 10.40 5.14
CA GLY A 268 -10.13 10.82 4.32
C GLY A 268 -8.75 10.31 4.79
N ALA A 269 -8.67 9.42 5.80
CA ALA A 269 -7.42 8.76 6.16
C ALA A 269 -6.89 7.87 5.03
N TYR A 270 -7.77 7.28 4.27
CA TYR A 270 -7.46 6.53 3.04
C TYR A 270 -8.02 7.21 1.81
N SER A 271 -7.34 7.08 0.69
CA SER A 271 -7.83 7.56 -0.60
C SER A 271 -7.41 6.65 -1.75
N MET A 272 -8.24 6.59 -2.80
CA MET A 272 -7.85 6.05 -4.09
C MET A 272 -7.38 7.19 -4.99
N THR A 273 -6.15 7.13 -5.46
CA THR A 273 -5.63 7.99 -6.52
C THR A 273 -5.75 7.25 -7.84
N VAL A 274 -6.53 7.77 -8.77
CA VAL A 274 -6.70 7.21 -10.12
C VAL A 274 -5.79 7.96 -11.08
N LEU A 275 -4.96 7.23 -11.81
CA LEU A 275 -4.03 7.75 -12.84
C LEU A 275 -4.55 7.33 -14.22
N LEU A 276 -5.10 8.29 -14.95
CA LEU A 276 -5.69 8.07 -16.27
C LEU A 276 -4.71 8.51 -17.36
N PRO A 277 -4.12 7.58 -18.14
CA PRO A 277 -3.24 7.94 -19.25
C PRO A 277 -3.93 8.86 -20.26
N ALA A 278 -3.17 9.75 -20.89
CA ALA A 278 -3.65 10.48 -22.07
C ALA A 278 -4.05 9.51 -23.18
N GLU A 279 -4.90 9.93 -24.11
CA GLU A 279 -5.31 9.08 -25.23
C GLU A 279 -4.09 8.55 -26.00
N GLY A 280 -4.11 7.25 -26.28
CA GLY A 280 -3.03 6.57 -26.99
C GLY A 280 -1.84 6.13 -26.13
N LYS A 281 -1.79 6.52 -24.84
CA LYS A 281 -0.77 6.05 -23.88
C LYS A 281 -1.26 4.85 -23.08
N ALA A 282 -0.32 3.96 -22.74
CA ALA A 282 -0.58 2.82 -21.88
C ALA A 282 -0.29 3.15 -20.39
N VAL A 283 -0.96 2.43 -19.48
CA VAL A 283 -0.65 2.51 -18.03
C VAL A 283 0.81 2.19 -17.75
N SER A 284 1.39 1.22 -18.47
CA SER A 284 2.80 0.84 -18.32
C SER A 284 3.79 1.98 -18.61
N GLU A 285 3.46 2.89 -19.53
CA GLU A 285 4.31 4.05 -19.82
C GLU A 285 4.39 5.01 -18.64
N ILE A 286 3.26 5.23 -17.95
CA ILE A 286 3.22 6.07 -16.75
C ILE A 286 3.97 5.37 -15.61
N MET A 287 3.70 4.08 -15.40
CA MET A 287 4.31 3.31 -14.31
C MET A 287 5.82 3.13 -14.50
N ALA A 288 6.33 3.12 -15.74
CA ALA A 288 7.77 3.00 -16.00
C ALA A 288 8.58 4.14 -15.36
N GLY A 289 8.03 5.34 -15.34
CA GLY A 289 8.68 6.51 -14.77
C GLY A 289 8.30 6.85 -13.33
N MET A 290 7.32 6.15 -12.72
CA MET A 290 6.81 6.47 -11.40
C MET A 290 7.70 5.88 -10.30
N THR A 291 7.97 6.68 -9.26
CA THR A 291 8.70 6.31 -8.03
C THR A 291 7.92 6.76 -6.81
N GLY A 292 8.32 6.34 -5.62
CA GLY A 292 7.74 6.82 -4.36
C GLY A 292 7.80 8.33 -4.24
N GLU A 293 8.96 8.93 -4.54
CA GLU A 293 9.18 10.39 -4.53
C GLU A 293 8.26 11.12 -5.52
N LYS A 294 8.16 10.62 -6.77
CA LYS A 294 7.28 11.23 -7.78
C LYS A 294 5.81 11.12 -7.42
N TYR A 295 5.41 10.02 -6.79
CA TYR A 295 4.04 9.85 -6.32
C TYR A 295 3.74 10.80 -5.16
N GLU A 296 4.66 10.96 -4.20
CA GLU A 296 4.53 11.94 -3.12
C GLU A 296 4.45 13.38 -3.68
N ALA A 297 5.32 13.72 -4.62
CA ALA A 297 5.30 15.01 -5.30
C ALA A 297 3.98 15.23 -6.07
N LEU A 298 3.45 14.21 -6.75
CA LEU A 298 2.14 14.27 -7.41
C LEU A 298 1.04 14.59 -6.40
N LEU A 299 0.99 13.89 -5.26
CA LEU A 299 -0.01 14.15 -4.22
C LEU A 299 0.12 15.55 -3.62
N GLY A 300 1.36 16.04 -3.42
CA GLY A 300 1.64 17.38 -2.93
C GLY A 300 1.28 18.50 -3.90
N ASN A 301 1.25 18.22 -5.20
CA ASN A 301 0.90 19.18 -6.25
C ASN A 301 -0.59 19.16 -6.63
N MET A 302 -1.40 18.27 -6.06
CA MET A 302 -2.83 18.25 -6.31
C MET A 302 -3.52 19.46 -5.71
N ALA A 303 -4.36 20.12 -6.53
CA ALA A 303 -5.23 21.22 -6.12
C ALA A 303 -6.69 20.77 -6.12
N GLU A 304 -7.50 21.40 -5.29
CA GLU A 304 -8.95 21.17 -5.28
C GLU A 304 -9.57 21.77 -6.54
N CYS A 305 -10.25 20.95 -7.34
CA CYS A 305 -10.88 21.30 -8.60
C CYS A 305 -12.36 20.87 -8.60
N ASP A 306 -13.18 21.55 -9.37
CA ASP A 306 -14.53 21.14 -9.71
C ASP A 306 -14.47 20.07 -10.81
N VAL A 307 -14.72 18.80 -10.48
CA VAL A 307 -14.43 17.64 -11.34
C VAL A 307 -15.69 16.92 -11.76
N ASP A 308 -15.94 16.86 -13.08
CA ASP A 308 -16.88 15.93 -13.68
C ASP A 308 -16.23 14.53 -13.75
N LEU A 309 -16.51 13.70 -12.72
CA LEU A 309 -15.85 12.42 -12.49
C LEU A 309 -16.69 11.26 -13.01
N LYS A 310 -16.11 10.44 -13.90
CA LYS A 310 -16.62 9.12 -14.25
C LYS A 310 -15.61 8.03 -13.91
N LEU A 311 -16.08 7.00 -13.19
CA LEU A 311 -15.27 5.85 -12.78
C LEU A 311 -16.07 4.55 -12.97
N PRO A 312 -15.53 3.51 -13.61
CA PRO A 312 -16.22 2.23 -13.72
C PRO A 312 -16.46 1.59 -12.35
N ARG A 313 -17.59 0.89 -12.20
CA ARG A 313 -17.77 -0.12 -11.17
C ARG A 313 -17.08 -1.38 -11.63
N PHE A 314 -16.24 -1.97 -10.79
CA PHE A 314 -15.48 -3.18 -11.13
C PHE A 314 -15.14 -4.04 -9.91
N THR A 315 -14.80 -5.29 -10.18
CA THR A 315 -14.21 -6.22 -9.22
C THR A 315 -12.97 -6.83 -9.86
N THR A 316 -11.86 -6.79 -9.16
CA THR A 316 -10.63 -7.46 -9.60
C THR A 316 -10.16 -8.40 -8.49
N GLU A 317 -9.96 -9.67 -8.82
CA GLU A 317 -9.40 -10.69 -7.93
C GLU A 317 -8.21 -11.34 -8.63
N VAL A 318 -7.05 -11.37 -7.98
CA VAL A 318 -5.81 -11.90 -8.55
C VAL A 318 -5.12 -12.80 -7.54
N GLU A 319 -4.75 -14.00 -7.97
CA GLU A 319 -3.71 -14.81 -7.35
C GLU A 319 -2.39 -14.49 -8.04
N GLN A 320 -1.47 -13.88 -7.29
CA GLN A 320 -0.16 -13.46 -7.79
C GLN A 320 0.92 -14.39 -7.22
N PRO A 321 1.48 -15.31 -8.03
CA PRO A 321 2.72 -15.99 -7.69
C PRO A 321 3.86 -14.98 -7.59
N LEU A 322 4.67 -15.09 -6.53
CA LEU A 322 5.69 -14.10 -6.22
C LEU A 322 7.13 -14.62 -6.38
N ASN A 323 7.35 -15.92 -6.56
CA ASN A 323 8.70 -16.49 -6.60
C ASN A 323 9.59 -15.79 -7.63
N ASP A 324 9.20 -15.83 -8.90
CA ASP A 324 9.99 -15.25 -9.99
C ASP A 324 10.09 -13.72 -9.85
N VAL A 325 8.99 -13.08 -9.48
CA VAL A 325 8.94 -11.63 -9.29
C VAL A 325 9.92 -11.16 -8.21
N ILE A 326 9.93 -11.81 -7.06
CA ILE A 326 10.83 -11.46 -5.95
C ILE A 326 12.29 -11.83 -6.26
N ALA A 327 12.52 -12.94 -6.96
CA ALA A 327 13.85 -13.31 -7.42
C ALA A 327 14.43 -12.26 -8.39
N GLU A 328 13.62 -11.78 -9.35
CA GLU A 328 14.01 -10.73 -10.30
C GLU A 328 14.19 -9.35 -9.62
N LEU A 329 13.48 -9.10 -8.53
CA LEU A 329 13.63 -7.87 -7.76
C LEU A 329 14.86 -7.86 -6.86
N GLY A 330 15.56 -9.01 -6.68
CA GLY A 330 16.86 -9.06 -6.03
C GLY A 330 17.02 -10.08 -4.90
N ALA A 331 16.01 -10.91 -4.59
CA ALA A 331 16.10 -11.92 -3.55
C ALA A 331 15.96 -13.37 -4.06
N PRO A 332 16.77 -13.82 -5.06
CA PRO A 332 16.67 -15.18 -5.58
C PRO A 332 17.07 -16.26 -4.56
N LEU A 333 17.98 -15.98 -3.64
CA LEU A 333 18.49 -16.99 -2.69
C LEU A 333 17.40 -17.61 -1.84
N ILE A 334 16.35 -16.88 -1.47
CA ILE A 334 15.29 -17.38 -0.59
C ILE A 334 14.55 -18.59 -1.15
N PHE A 335 14.58 -18.81 -2.46
CA PHE A 335 13.93 -19.91 -3.17
C PHE A 335 14.87 -21.09 -3.45
N THR A 336 16.13 -21.02 -3.03
CA THR A 336 17.16 -22.01 -3.34
C THR A 336 17.58 -22.81 -2.11
N PRO A 337 18.16 -24.00 -2.30
CA PRO A 337 18.74 -24.77 -1.19
C PRO A 337 19.92 -24.09 -0.49
N GLN A 338 20.52 -23.05 -1.09
CA GLN A 338 21.61 -22.25 -0.52
C GLN A 338 21.14 -21.17 0.44
N ALA A 339 19.82 -21.00 0.59
CA ALA A 339 19.25 -20.05 1.54
C ALA A 339 19.71 -20.33 2.98
N ASP A 340 20.15 -19.29 3.67
CA ASP A 340 20.42 -19.38 5.11
C ASP A 340 19.16 -19.03 5.91
N PHE A 341 18.41 -20.05 6.27
CA PHE A 341 17.21 -19.93 7.11
C PHE A 341 17.34 -20.67 8.45
N ARG A 342 18.55 -20.78 8.98
CA ARG A 342 18.81 -21.46 10.26
C ARG A 342 18.05 -20.84 11.45
N GLN A 343 17.69 -19.56 11.36
CA GLN A 343 16.87 -18.89 12.37
C GLN A 343 15.36 -19.14 12.16
N PHE A 344 14.94 -19.57 10.97
CA PHE A 344 13.55 -19.89 10.65
C PHE A 344 13.18 -21.31 11.07
N ALA A 345 13.93 -22.30 10.59
CA ALA A 345 13.67 -23.71 10.84
C ALA A 345 14.96 -24.55 10.84
N SER A 346 14.87 -25.75 11.38
CA SER A 346 15.96 -26.71 11.36
C SER A 346 16.14 -27.34 9.97
N GLY A 347 17.39 -27.68 9.63
CA GLY A 347 17.72 -28.36 8.38
C GLY A 347 17.90 -27.38 7.22
N GLN A 348 17.98 -27.94 6.00
CA GLN A 348 18.08 -27.17 4.78
C GLN A 348 16.68 -26.69 4.38
N PHE A 349 16.40 -25.43 4.65
CA PHE A 349 15.09 -24.81 4.48
C PHE A 349 15.12 -23.78 3.34
N SER A 350 14.07 -23.72 2.55
CA SER A 350 13.86 -22.71 1.52
C SER A 350 12.38 -22.42 1.36
N VAL A 351 12.04 -21.29 0.70
CA VAL A 351 10.65 -20.96 0.34
C VAL A 351 10.29 -21.70 -0.95
N SER A 352 9.40 -22.66 -0.86
CA SER A 352 8.94 -23.39 -2.06
C SER A 352 7.95 -22.57 -2.88
N LYS A 353 6.98 -21.93 -2.22
CA LYS A 353 5.98 -21.09 -2.86
C LYS A 353 5.72 -19.83 -2.02
N MET A 354 5.77 -18.69 -2.69
CA MET A 354 5.35 -17.39 -2.15
C MET A 354 4.24 -16.84 -3.03
N LEU A 355 3.12 -16.46 -2.45
CA LEU A 355 1.98 -15.95 -3.20
C LEU A 355 1.16 -14.95 -2.41
N GLN A 356 0.52 -14.06 -3.15
CA GLN A 356 -0.50 -13.15 -2.64
C GLN A 356 -1.81 -13.38 -3.38
N LYS A 357 -2.92 -13.39 -2.64
CA LYS A 357 -4.25 -13.28 -3.23
C LYS A 357 -4.89 -11.99 -2.75
N ALA A 358 -5.22 -11.13 -3.70
CA ALA A 358 -5.78 -9.81 -3.45
C ALA A 358 -7.11 -9.67 -4.18
N LYS A 359 -8.08 -9.02 -3.53
CA LYS A 359 -9.38 -8.71 -4.10
C LYS A 359 -9.78 -7.27 -3.78
N ILE A 360 -10.28 -6.57 -4.78
CA ILE A 360 -10.89 -5.25 -4.65
C ILE A 360 -12.24 -5.23 -5.36
N GLU A 361 -13.24 -4.64 -4.73
CA GLU A 361 -14.56 -4.42 -5.31
C GLU A 361 -14.90 -2.94 -5.22
N VAL A 362 -14.91 -2.23 -6.34
CA VAL A 362 -15.24 -0.80 -6.46
C VAL A 362 -16.67 -0.62 -6.91
N SER A 363 -17.45 0.10 -6.14
CA SER A 363 -18.88 0.34 -6.37
C SER A 363 -19.28 1.77 -5.99
N GLU A 364 -20.53 2.13 -6.18
CA GLU A 364 -21.10 3.44 -5.84
C GLU A 364 -21.01 3.77 -4.34
N GLU A 365 -21.02 2.75 -3.48
CA GLU A 365 -20.90 2.90 -2.02
C GLU A 365 -19.44 3.12 -1.58
N GLY A 366 -18.51 2.70 -2.41
CA GLY A 366 -17.10 2.60 -2.10
C GLY A 366 -16.52 1.28 -2.54
N THR A 367 -15.46 0.87 -1.89
CA THR A 367 -14.90 -0.47 -2.01
C THR A 367 -15.56 -1.32 -0.93
N LYS A 368 -16.65 -1.97 -1.27
CA LYS A 368 -17.61 -2.77 -0.49
C LYS A 368 -18.06 -2.20 0.87
N ALA A 369 -19.22 -1.61 0.92
CA ALA A 369 -19.71 -0.84 2.07
C ALA A 369 -21.02 -1.35 2.68
N SER A 370 -21.17 -1.10 3.98
CA SER A 370 -22.46 -0.96 4.67
C SER A 370 -22.54 0.44 5.28
N ALA A 371 -23.70 1.09 5.10
CA ALA A 371 -23.87 2.52 5.26
C ALA A 371 -23.98 3.02 6.71
N VAL A 372 -23.37 4.18 7.00
CA VAL A 372 -24.00 5.26 7.81
C VAL A 372 -23.37 6.60 7.41
N THR A 373 -24.18 7.58 7.04
CA THR A 373 -23.77 8.93 6.61
C THR A 373 -23.83 9.90 7.77
N ALA A 374 -22.76 10.65 8.01
CA ALA A 374 -22.80 11.89 8.80
C ALA A 374 -22.03 12.97 8.04
N ALA A 375 -22.75 13.90 7.42
CA ALA A 375 -22.16 15.07 6.78
C ALA A 375 -21.84 16.13 7.85
N ILE A 376 -20.59 16.59 7.92
CA ILE A 376 -20.22 17.79 8.66
C ILE A 376 -20.04 18.92 7.65
N MET A 377 -21.03 19.83 7.61
CA MET A 377 -20.92 21.07 6.83
C MET A 377 -20.16 22.09 7.65
N CYS A 378 -18.96 22.46 7.25
CA CYS A 378 -18.29 23.68 7.71
C CYS A 378 -18.63 24.81 6.74
N MET A 379 -19.42 25.78 7.18
CA MET A 379 -19.68 27.02 6.42
C MET A 379 -18.47 27.96 6.56
N SER A 380 -17.71 28.14 5.49
CA SER A 380 -16.73 29.21 5.36
C SER A 380 -17.36 30.41 4.65
N LEU A 381 -17.28 31.60 5.28
CA LEU A 381 -17.81 32.87 4.74
C LEU A 381 -16.80 33.63 3.85
N MET A 382 -15.89 32.93 3.19
CA MET A 382 -15.03 33.52 2.14
C MET A 382 -15.67 33.23 0.77
N GLN A 383 -15.76 34.26 -0.09
CA GLN A 383 -16.10 34.02 -1.50
C GLN A 383 -15.04 33.05 -2.08
N PRO A 384 -15.44 31.89 -2.56
CA PRO A 384 -14.47 30.94 -3.13
C PRO A 384 -13.90 31.56 -4.41
N GLU A 385 -12.57 31.57 -4.54
CA GLU A 385 -11.95 31.73 -5.87
C GLU A 385 -12.54 30.65 -6.79
N ALA A 386 -12.83 31.04 -8.05
CA ALA A 386 -13.43 30.12 -9.01
C ALA A 386 -12.49 28.91 -9.19
N LYS A 387 -12.93 27.73 -8.70
CA LYS A 387 -12.18 26.49 -8.85
C LYS A 387 -12.03 26.15 -10.34
N ARG A 388 -10.90 25.56 -10.70
CA ARG A 388 -10.69 25.04 -12.05
C ARG A 388 -11.68 23.89 -12.30
N SER A 389 -12.47 23.98 -13.37
CA SER A 389 -13.36 22.90 -13.79
C SER A 389 -12.60 21.92 -14.68
N VAL A 390 -12.76 20.61 -14.42
CA VAL A 390 -12.03 19.53 -15.07
C VAL A 390 -12.95 18.37 -15.40
N VAL A 391 -12.72 17.73 -16.55
CA VAL A 391 -13.38 16.47 -16.94
C VAL A 391 -12.41 15.31 -16.72
N PHE A 392 -12.81 14.35 -15.88
CA PHE A 392 -12.05 13.13 -15.59
C PHE A 392 -12.93 11.90 -15.86
N HIS A 393 -12.91 11.40 -17.08
CA HIS A 393 -13.69 10.24 -17.50
C HIS A 393 -12.76 9.02 -17.68
N ALA A 394 -12.77 8.08 -16.73
CA ALA A 394 -12.00 6.85 -16.80
C ALA A 394 -12.65 5.83 -17.75
N ASP A 395 -12.65 6.16 -19.03
CA ASP A 395 -13.26 5.41 -20.15
C ASP A 395 -12.27 4.51 -20.91
N ARG A 396 -11.05 4.40 -20.40
CA ARG A 396 -9.92 3.64 -20.95
C ARG A 396 -9.05 3.09 -19.81
N PRO A 397 -8.09 2.18 -20.07
CA PRO A 397 -7.24 1.59 -19.03
C PRO A 397 -6.58 2.65 -18.14
N PHE A 398 -6.70 2.44 -16.84
CA PHE A 398 -6.13 3.34 -15.83
C PHE A 398 -5.47 2.54 -14.71
N ALA A 399 -4.51 3.18 -14.04
CA ALA A 399 -3.99 2.68 -12.76
C ALA A 399 -4.73 3.32 -11.58
N TYR A 400 -4.75 2.59 -10.47
CA TYR A 400 -5.22 3.12 -9.19
C TYR A 400 -4.28 2.73 -8.06
N ILE A 401 -4.16 3.63 -7.08
CA ILE A 401 -3.32 3.46 -5.90
C ILE A 401 -4.17 3.78 -4.67
N ILE A 402 -4.26 2.86 -3.72
CA ILE A 402 -4.87 3.14 -2.42
C ILE A 402 -3.74 3.37 -1.43
N SER A 403 -3.71 4.57 -0.86
CA SER A 403 -2.69 4.98 0.11
C SER A 403 -3.31 5.56 1.38
N GLU A 404 -2.58 5.48 2.48
CA GLU A 404 -2.93 6.12 3.73
C GLU A 404 -2.28 7.51 3.78
N ARG A 405 -3.07 8.51 4.17
CA ARG A 405 -2.72 9.93 4.03
C ARG A 405 -1.58 10.39 4.93
N SER A 406 -1.55 9.93 6.18
CA SER A 406 -0.64 10.46 7.19
C SER A 406 0.78 9.91 7.06
N THR A 407 0.91 8.69 6.57
CA THR A 407 2.20 8.02 6.36
C THR A 407 2.67 8.05 4.91
N GLY A 408 1.75 8.25 3.95
CA GLY A 408 2.01 8.08 2.53
C GLY A 408 2.18 6.63 2.08
N SER A 409 1.94 5.65 2.97
CA SER A 409 2.12 4.23 2.66
C SER A 409 1.13 3.74 1.61
N ILE A 410 1.63 3.02 0.61
CA ILE A 410 0.83 2.41 -0.46
C ILE A 410 0.34 1.05 0.00
N PHE A 411 -0.98 0.90 0.15
CA PHE A 411 -1.64 -0.34 0.55
C PHE A 411 -1.97 -1.24 -0.63
N PHE A 412 -2.52 -0.65 -1.70
CA PHE A 412 -2.88 -1.36 -2.93
C PHE A 412 -2.46 -0.59 -4.16
N MET A 413 -2.10 -1.33 -5.17
CA MET A 413 -1.92 -0.84 -6.53
C MET A 413 -2.65 -1.76 -7.49
N GLY A 414 -3.22 -1.19 -8.53
CA GLY A 414 -3.87 -1.97 -9.57
C GLY A 414 -4.03 -1.22 -10.88
N GLN A 415 -4.48 -1.94 -11.87
CA GLN A 415 -4.98 -1.39 -13.12
C GLN A 415 -6.32 -2.02 -13.45
N PHE A 416 -7.19 -1.24 -14.08
CA PHE A 416 -8.44 -1.71 -14.67
C PHE A 416 -8.38 -1.54 -16.18
N THR A 417 -8.73 -2.58 -16.91
CA THR A 417 -8.61 -2.64 -18.39
C THR A 417 -9.95 -2.95 -19.07
N GLY A 418 -11.05 -2.90 -18.30
CA GLY A 418 -12.40 -3.10 -18.82
C GLY A 418 -12.99 -4.49 -18.55
N GLU A 419 -12.34 -5.32 -17.72
CA GLU A 419 -12.81 -6.67 -17.35
C GLU A 419 -12.90 -6.83 -15.87
#